data_55627648ac64f8889b35eae07fc438d0
#
_entry.id   55627648ac64f8889b35eae07fc438d0
#
_cell.length_a   1.000
_cell.length_b   1.000
_cell.length_c   1.000
_cell.angle_alpha   90.00
_cell.angle_beta   90.00
_cell.angle_gamma   90.00
#
_symmetry.space_group_name_H-M   'P 1'
#
loop_
_entity.id
_entity.type
_entity.pdbx_description
1 polymer ?
#
loop_
_entity_poly.entity_id
_entity_poly.type
_entity_poly.pdbx_seq_one_letter_code
_entity_poly.pdbx_strand_id
1 'polypeptide(L)'
;MANIGSMDDIQNLFKETIAEFMENGLEAELDDELGYSKYDYKNKDTANSRNGHSSKTLRTSFGDVEVSVPRDRKGEFEPQVLKKNQTSISQDIEEKILSMYAKGMTTSDIEDHIQDIYGISVSDSTVSRITDKILPIAKEWQQRPLEPIYAVVFLDAIHYHVRSEGQIVKKAVYIAISIDPDGRKDVLGMWVGENESAKFWATVLNSLKNRGVEDIFIACTDNLTGFSAAIEAVYPKTEIQNCIIHQLRNSSKYVSYKDLKAFMADLKAVYAAVDESAALDAIDTFAEHWDKKYPKIS
;
A
#
# COMPACT_ATOMS: atom_id res chain seq x y z
N MET A 1 10.60 41.64 19.45
CA MET A 1 9.73 41.03 18.42
C MET A 1 10.67 40.44 17.37
N ALA A 2 10.68 39.16 17.21
CA ALA A 2 11.47 38.50 16.17
C ALA A 2 10.93 38.93 14.79
N ASN A 3 11.82 39.37 13.91
CA ASN A 3 11.45 39.81 12.56
C ASN A 3 11.24 38.52 11.72
N ILE A 4 10.02 38.02 11.67
CA ILE A 4 9.67 36.82 10.90
C ILE A 4 9.52 37.25 9.45
N GLY A 5 10.51 36.95 8.61
CA GLY A 5 10.55 37.31 7.20
C GLY A 5 10.50 36.14 6.22
N SER A 6 10.69 34.89 6.72
CA SER A 6 10.75 33.69 5.89
C SER A 6 10.05 32.51 6.56
N MET A 7 9.76 31.44 5.78
CA MET A 7 9.24 30.18 6.31
C MET A 7 10.27 29.51 7.25
N ASP A 8 11.55 29.68 6.97
CA ASP A 8 12.65 29.17 7.81
C ASP A 8 12.66 29.82 9.19
N ASP A 9 12.36 31.14 9.27
CA ASP A 9 12.24 31.84 10.56
C ASP A 9 11.09 31.27 11.40
N ILE A 10 9.97 30.92 10.76
CA ILE A 10 8.82 30.30 11.40
C ILE A 10 9.20 28.90 11.92
N GLN A 11 9.86 28.09 11.10
CA GLN A 11 10.30 26.76 11.51
C GLN A 11 11.29 26.81 12.66
N ASN A 12 12.26 27.74 12.63
CA ASN A 12 13.22 27.93 13.70
C ASN A 12 12.52 28.38 15.01
N LEU A 13 11.56 29.28 14.94
CA LEU A 13 10.77 29.69 16.10
C LEU A 13 10.02 28.50 16.71
N PHE A 14 9.41 27.63 15.89
CA PHE A 14 8.76 26.43 16.40
C PHE A 14 9.76 25.45 17.02
N LYS A 15 10.95 25.26 16.44
CA LYS A 15 12.01 24.41 17.00
C LYS A 15 12.45 24.92 18.37
N GLU A 16 12.72 26.22 18.48
CA GLU A 16 13.10 26.85 19.75
C GLU A 16 11.99 26.71 20.80
N THR A 17 10.74 26.97 20.43
CA THR A 17 9.58 26.81 21.34
C THR A 17 9.40 25.37 21.80
N ILE A 18 9.57 24.38 20.92
CA ILE A 18 9.49 22.96 21.29
C ILE A 18 10.64 22.58 22.21
N ALA A 19 11.87 23.03 21.91
CA ALA A 19 13.02 22.77 22.77
C ALA A 19 12.79 23.31 24.19
N GLU A 20 12.40 24.58 24.29
CA GLU A 20 12.12 25.24 25.57
C GLU A 20 11.00 24.56 26.37
N PHE A 21 9.90 24.18 25.69
CA PHE A 21 8.80 23.47 26.31
C PHE A 21 9.23 22.11 26.86
N MET A 22 9.99 21.34 26.09
CA MET A 22 10.49 20.02 26.48
C MET A 22 11.50 20.13 27.63
N GLU A 23 12.43 21.09 27.57
CA GLU A 23 13.42 21.31 28.62
C GLU A 23 12.77 21.72 29.93
N ASN A 24 11.79 22.62 29.88
CA ASN A 24 11.02 23.02 31.07
C ASN A 24 10.23 21.84 31.67
N GLY A 25 9.62 21.00 30.85
CA GLY A 25 8.94 19.80 31.29
C GLY A 25 9.89 18.78 31.95
N LEU A 26 11.05 18.54 31.36
CA LEU A 26 12.09 17.65 31.89
C LEU A 26 12.69 18.17 33.22
N GLU A 27 12.87 19.49 33.33
CA GLU A 27 13.33 20.11 34.61
C GLU A 27 12.29 19.95 35.72
N ALA A 28 10.99 20.13 35.36
CA ALA A 28 9.91 19.95 36.35
C ALA A 28 9.82 18.47 36.80
N GLU A 29 9.95 17.50 35.87
CA GLU A 29 9.99 16.08 36.25
C GLU A 29 11.18 15.76 37.18
N LEU A 30 12.36 16.34 36.92
CA LEU A 30 13.52 16.12 37.76
C LEU A 30 13.33 16.82 39.15
N ASP A 31 12.67 17.96 39.21
CA ASP A 31 12.33 18.64 40.48
C ASP A 31 11.42 17.76 41.33
N ASP A 32 10.38 17.18 40.71
CA ASP A 32 9.45 16.27 41.37
C ASP A 32 10.13 14.99 41.84
N GLU A 33 10.98 14.39 41.04
CA GLU A 33 11.72 13.16 41.39
C GLU A 33 12.72 13.38 42.55
N LEU A 34 13.41 14.52 42.51
CA LEU A 34 14.40 14.85 43.56
C LEU A 34 13.77 15.51 44.81
N GLY A 35 12.52 15.97 44.71
CA GLY A 35 11.83 16.65 45.79
C GLY A 35 12.34 18.06 46.13
N TYR A 36 13.16 18.65 45.22
CA TYR A 36 13.64 20.04 45.36
C TYR A 36 13.92 20.67 44.00
N SER A 37 13.63 21.97 43.91
CA SER A 37 13.87 22.74 42.68
C SER A 37 15.33 23.19 42.56
N LYS A 38 15.74 23.58 41.33
CA LYS A 38 17.06 24.10 41.00
C LYS A 38 17.40 25.29 41.90
N TYR A 39 18.54 25.21 42.59
CA TYR A 39 19.06 26.17 43.59
C TYR A 39 18.38 26.14 45.00
N ASP A 40 17.35 25.30 45.24
CA ASP A 40 16.72 25.16 46.55
C ASP A 40 17.37 24.06 47.38
N TYR A 41 18.62 24.30 47.76
CA TYR A 41 19.37 23.32 48.58
C TYR A 41 18.90 23.26 50.06
N LYS A 42 18.07 24.21 50.49
CA LYS A 42 17.57 24.23 51.89
C LYS A 42 16.49 23.18 52.12
N ASN A 43 15.72 22.88 51.11
CA ASN A 43 14.62 21.92 51.21
C ASN A 43 15.02 20.54 50.63
N LYS A 44 16.31 20.32 50.37
CA LYS A 44 16.82 19.06 49.85
C LYS A 44 16.75 17.96 50.91
N ASP A 45 15.85 16.99 50.78
CA ASP A 45 15.68 15.81 51.65
C ASP A 45 16.02 14.49 50.96
N THR A 46 16.89 14.53 49.96
CA THR A 46 17.31 13.35 49.19
C THR A 46 18.83 13.23 49.18
N ALA A 47 19.34 11.97 49.14
CA ALA A 47 20.74 11.66 48.96
C ALA A 47 21.19 11.78 47.46
N ASN A 48 20.24 11.97 46.53
CA ASN A 48 20.51 12.19 45.11
C ASN A 48 20.71 13.69 44.80
N SER A 49 21.26 14.01 43.68
CA SER A 49 21.57 15.40 43.28
C SER A 49 21.50 15.54 41.76
N ARG A 50 21.19 16.75 41.29
CA ARG A 50 21.33 17.14 39.89
C ARG A 50 22.78 16.96 39.42
N ASN A 51 22.98 16.46 38.20
CA ASN A 51 24.29 16.14 37.61
C ASN A 51 24.45 16.66 36.18
N GLY A 52 24.10 17.92 35.99
CA GLY A 52 24.19 18.55 34.66
C GLY A 52 23.16 18.00 33.65
N HIS A 53 23.45 18.18 32.38
CA HIS A 53 22.55 17.82 31.28
C HIS A 53 23.29 16.99 30.24
N SER A 54 22.53 16.27 29.43
CA SER A 54 23.02 15.64 28.19
C SER A 54 22.21 16.16 27.01
N SER A 55 22.89 16.44 25.90
CA SER A 55 22.18 16.81 24.66
C SER A 55 21.57 15.59 24.01
N LYS A 56 20.36 15.75 23.49
CA LYS A 56 19.64 14.75 22.75
C LYS A 56 18.90 15.39 21.57
N THR A 57 19.10 14.86 20.38
CA THR A 57 18.42 15.32 19.18
C THR A 57 17.08 14.61 19.04
N LEU A 58 16.01 15.40 18.98
CA LEU A 58 14.64 14.95 18.69
C LEU A 58 14.29 15.28 17.26
N ARG A 59 13.83 14.29 16.53
CA ARG A 59 13.27 14.47 15.20
C ARG A 59 11.80 14.83 15.31
N THR A 60 11.46 16.06 14.95
CA THR A 60 10.10 16.60 15.01
C THR A 60 9.55 16.88 13.61
N SER A 61 8.24 17.19 13.53
CA SER A 61 7.62 17.66 12.28
C SER A 61 8.17 18.98 11.73
N PHE A 62 8.98 19.70 12.52
CA PHE A 62 9.62 20.97 12.14
C PHE A 62 11.14 20.83 11.89
N GLY A 63 11.65 19.60 11.89
CA GLY A 63 13.06 19.25 11.75
C GLY A 63 13.69 18.76 13.05
N ASP A 64 15.00 18.57 13.02
CA ASP A 64 15.77 18.14 14.18
C ASP A 64 15.82 19.28 15.22
N VAL A 65 15.47 18.92 16.46
CA VAL A 65 15.47 19.81 17.62
C VAL A 65 16.44 19.25 18.65
N GLU A 66 17.41 20.05 19.07
CA GLU A 66 18.34 19.67 20.13
C GLU A 66 17.71 20.03 21.47
N VAL A 67 17.58 19.05 22.38
CA VAL A 67 16.97 19.19 23.69
C VAL A 67 18.00 18.83 24.75
N SER A 68 18.10 19.69 25.76
CA SER A 68 18.99 19.51 26.92
C SER A 68 18.26 18.71 28.00
N VAL A 69 18.61 17.43 28.13
CA VAL A 69 17.98 16.49 29.08
C VAL A 69 18.74 16.54 30.43
N PRO A 70 18.09 16.94 31.55
CA PRO A 70 18.73 16.97 32.84
C PRO A 70 19.01 15.56 33.38
N ARG A 71 20.03 15.43 34.22
CA ARG A 71 20.47 14.16 34.79
C ARG A 71 20.61 14.29 36.30
N ASP A 72 20.34 13.20 36.98
CA ASP A 72 20.69 13.00 38.39
C ASP A 72 22.05 12.32 38.55
N ARG A 73 22.61 12.38 39.76
CA ARG A 73 23.93 11.83 40.08
C ARG A 73 23.94 10.31 40.18
N LYS A 74 22.84 9.71 40.58
CA LYS A 74 22.70 8.25 40.70
C LYS A 74 22.28 7.57 39.41
N GLY A 75 21.76 8.32 38.41
CA GLY A 75 21.25 7.79 37.13
C GLY A 75 19.90 7.07 37.30
N GLU A 76 19.17 7.37 38.34
CA GLU A 76 17.84 6.81 38.67
C GLU A 76 16.70 7.53 37.96
N PHE A 77 16.91 8.78 37.54
CA PHE A 77 15.91 9.59 36.83
C PHE A 77 15.55 9.01 35.46
N GLU A 78 14.29 8.67 35.31
CA GLU A 78 13.71 8.21 34.04
C GLU A 78 12.61 9.15 33.55
N PRO A 79 12.94 10.14 32.69
CA PRO A 79 11.99 11.11 32.22
C PRO A 79 10.83 10.48 31.43
N GLN A 80 9.61 10.90 31.69
CA GLN A 80 8.40 10.45 31.02
C GLN A 80 8.11 11.27 29.76
N VAL A 81 8.39 12.58 29.82
CA VAL A 81 8.21 13.51 28.69
C VAL A 81 9.13 13.11 27.52
N LEU A 82 10.31 12.58 27.80
CA LEU A 82 11.26 12.14 26.77
C LEU A 82 11.97 10.86 27.20
N LYS A 83 11.40 9.72 26.87
CA LYS A 83 11.97 8.41 27.25
C LYS A 83 13.39 8.19 26.75
N LYS A 84 14.21 7.44 27.54
CA LYS A 84 15.65 7.20 27.39
C LYS A 84 15.95 6.60 26.07
N ASN A 85 15.69 6.47 25.07
CA ASN A 85 15.97 5.97 23.73
C ASN A 85 14.96 6.42 22.67
N GLN A 86 14.14 7.40 23.01
CA GLN A 86 13.17 7.94 22.09
C GLN A 86 13.87 8.88 21.11
N THR A 87 14.24 8.38 19.96
CA THR A 87 14.74 9.14 18.79
C THR A 87 13.70 9.07 17.66
N SER A 88 12.46 8.66 17.98
CA SER A 88 11.50 8.30 16.96
C SER A 88 10.97 9.52 16.22
N ILE A 89 10.95 9.41 14.91
CA ILE A 89 10.04 10.09 13.99
C ILE A 89 8.66 10.09 14.63
N SER A 90 7.98 11.25 14.65
CA SER A 90 6.61 11.31 15.16
C SER A 90 5.71 10.33 14.39
N GLN A 91 4.71 9.80 15.06
CA GLN A 91 3.74 8.88 14.43
C GLN A 91 3.16 9.49 13.14
N ASP A 92 2.92 10.79 13.13
CA ASP A 92 2.42 11.53 11.96
C ASP A 92 3.36 11.42 10.75
N ILE A 93 4.68 11.43 10.96
CA ILE A 93 5.66 11.29 9.88
C ILE A 93 5.72 9.85 9.39
N GLU A 94 5.63 8.85 10.28
CA GLU A 94 5.51 7.45 9.88
C GLU A 94 4.27 7.24 8.99
N GLU A 95 3.12 7.77 9.38
CA GLU A 95 1.89 7.71 8.58
C GLU A 95 2.03 8.41 7.22
N LYS A 96 2.73 9.53 7.15
CA LYS A 96 3.03 10.22 5.88
C LYS A 96 3.94 9.38 4.99
N ILE A 97 5.00 8.79 5.53
CA ILE A 97 5.91 7.88 4.81
C ILE A 97 5.11 6.70 4.24
N LEU A 98 4.27 6.05 5.05
CA LEU A 98 3.43 4.95 4.61
C LEU A 98 2.46 5.38 3.49
N SER A 99 1.86 6.57 3.61
CA SER A 99 0.95 7.12 2.60
C SER A 99 1.66 7.40 1.26
N MET A 100 2.88 7.96 1.30
CA MET A 100 3.69 8.22 0.11
C MET A 100 4.14 6.91 -0.56
N TYR A 101 4.58 5.95 0.23
CA TYR A 101 4.94 4.62 -0.27
C TYR A 101 3.76 3.90 -0.92
N ALA A 102 2.58 3.96 -0.31
CA ALA A 102 1.34 3.41 -0.88
C ALA A 102 0.93 4.08 -2.20
N LYS A 103 1.36 5.32 -2.46
CA LYS A 103 1.16 6.02 -3.73
C LYS A 103 2.23 5.67 -4.78
N GLY A 104 3.18 4.80 -4.47
CA GLY A 104 4.20 4.31 -5.39
C GLY A 104 5.49 5.12 -5.41
N MET A 105 5.74 6.01 -4.43
CA MET A 105 7.03 6.70 -4.32
C MET A 105 8.12 5.72 -3.90
N THR A 106 9.33 5.89 -4.44
CA THR A 106 10.50 5.12 -3.99
C THR A 106 10.95 5.59 -2.61
N THR A 107 11.74 4.77 -1.92
CA THR A 107 12.30 5.13 -0.61
C THR A 107 13.17 6.39 -0.68
N SER A 108 13.92 6.57 -1.77
CA SER A 108 14.73 7.76 -2.02
C SER A 108 13.86 9.00 -2.27
N ASP A 109 12.80 8.89 -3.09
CA ASP A 109 11.88 10.02 -3.33
C ASP A 109 11.17 10.44 -2.03
N ILE A 110 10.87 9.49 -1.15
CA ILE A 110 10.27 9.76 0.16
C ILE A 110 11.27 10.49 1.08
N GLU A 111 12.53 10.07 1.09
CA GLU A 111 13.60 10.74 1.83
C GLU A 111 13.71 12.21 1.41
N ASP A 112 13.85 12.47 0.10
CA ASP A 112 13.93 13.81 -0.46
C ASP A 112 12.68 14.64 -0.13
N HIS A 113 11.50 14.05 -0.27
CA HIS A 113 10.24 14.75 -0.02
C HIS A 113 10.01 15.11 1.46
N ILE A 114 10.39 14.21 2.37
CA ILE A 114 10.36 14.49 3.83
C ILE A 114 11.36 15.59 4.18
N GLN A 115 12.55 15.57 3.59
CA GLN A 115 13.54 16.63 3.77
C GLN A 115 13.02 17.97 3.28
N ASP A 116 12.41 18.01 2.11
CA ASP A 116 11.91 19.26 1.51
C ASP A 116 10.73 19.87 2.30
N ILE A 117 9.80 19.05 2.78
CA ILE A 117 8.58 19.55 3.44
C ILE A 117 8.82 19.82 4.94
N TYR A 118 9.54 18.91 5.60
CA TYR A 118 9.66 18.95 7.07
C TYR A 118 11.05 19.30 7.57
N GLY A 119 12.04 19.47 6.67
CA GLY A 119 13.43 19.72 7.04
C GLY A 119 14.09 18.59 7.84
N ILE A 120 13.51 17.38 7.79
CA ILE A 120 13.97 16.21 8.55
C ILE A 120 14.72 15.28 7.62
N SER A 121 15.96 14.94 7.93
CA SER A 121 16.70 13.89 7.23
C SER A 121 16.26 12.52 7.73
N VAL A 122 15.65 11.73 6.85
CA VAL A 122 15.24 10.36 7.11
C VAL A 122 16.00 9.45 6.15
N SER A 123 16.84 8.58 6.65
CA SER A 123 17.62 7.69 5.76
C SER A 123 16.72 6.69 5.02
N ASP A 124 17.10 6.32 3.79
CA ASP A 124 16.48 5.27 2.98
C ASP A 124 16.23 3.97 3.78
N SER A 125 17.17 3.56 4.62
CA SER A 125 17.02 2.41 5.51
C SER A 125 15.93 2.60 6.57
N THR A 126 15.70 3.84 7.04
CA THR A 126 14.62 4.16 7.98
C THR A 126 13.27 4.12 7.28
N VAL A 127 13.17 4.66 6.06
CA VAL A 127 11.97 4.57 5.22
C VAL A 127 11.62 3.11 4.96
N SER A 128 12.60 2.30 4.54
CA SER A 128 12.43 0.86 4.32
C SER A 128 11.92 0.14 5.57
N ARG A 129 12.51 0.40 6.74
CA ARG A 129 12.05 -0.21 8.01
C ARG A 129 10.62 0.20 8.39
N ILE A 130 10.22 1.44 8.08
CA ILE A 130 8.85 1.90 8.34
C ILE A 130 7.87 1.19 7.39
N THR A 131 8.21 1.10 6.10
CA THR A 131 7.36 0.42 5.11
C THR A 131 7.25 -1.08 5.37
N ASP A 132 8.27 -1.71 5.93
CA ASP A 132 8.24 -3.12 6.34
C ASP A 132 7.20 -3.40 7.44
N LYS A 133 6.79 -2.39 8.22
CA LYS A 133 5.71 -2.52 9.22
C LYS A 133 4.36 -2.89 8.58
N ILE A 134 4.17 -2.64 7.28
CA ILE A 134 2.95 -3.02 6.55
C ILE A 134 2.90 -4.53 6.28
N LEU A 135 4.05 -5.21 6.16
CA LEU A 135 4.10 -6.60 5.75
C LEU A 135 3.29 -7.56 6.64
N PRO A 136 3.34 -7.47 7.98
CA PRO A 136 2.50 -8.30 8.86
C PRO A 136 1.01 -8.04 8.62
N ILE A 137 0.61 -6.77 8.51
CA ILE A 137 -0.79 -6.35 8.29
C ILE A 137 -1.28 -6.87 6.92
N ALA A 138 -0.45 -6.72 5.88
CA ALA A 138 -0.76 -7.23 4.55
C ALA A 138 -0.91 -8.76 4.53
N LYS A 139 -0.07 -9.49 5.29
CA LYS A 139 -0.16 -10.95 5.43
C LYS A 139 -1.43 -11.37 6.17
N GLU A 140 -1.77 -10.70 7.26
CA GLU A 140 -3.01 -10.96 8.02
C GLU A 140 -4.24 -10.71 7.12
N TRP A 141 -4.27 -9.59 6.41
CA TRP A 141 -5.32 -9.30 5.44
C TRP A 141 -5.43 -10.37 4.36
N GLN A 142 -4.29 -10.80 3.79
CA GLN A 142 -4.23 -11.83 2.76
C GLN A 142 -4.72 -13.20 3.25
N GLN A 143 -4.58 -13.49 4.54
CA GLN A 143 -4.96 -14.77 5.16
C GLN A 143 -6.32 -14.73 5.86
N ARG A 144 -7.00 -13.58 5.86
CA ARG A 144 -8.29 -13.45 6.54
C ARG A 144 -9.31 -14.47 6.03
N PRO A 145 -10.24 -14.96 6.87
CA PRO A 145 -11.39 -15.73 6.44
C PRO A 145 -12.20 -14.96 5.39
N LEU A 146 -12.82 -15.70 4.47
CA LEU A 146 -13.66 -15.17 3.42
C LEU A 146 -15.09 -15.67 3.58
N GLU A 147 -16.03 -14.99 2.93
CA GLU A 147 -17.43 -15.44 2.88
C GLU A 147 -17.54 -16.76 2.11
N PRO A 148 -18.49 -17.62 2.46
CA PRO A 148 -18.62 -18.93 1.83
C PRO A 148 -19.09 -18.87 0.37
N ILE A 149 -19.83 -17.82 -0.02
CA ILE A 149 -20.45 -17.70 -1.34
C ILE A 149 -20.20 -16.34 -1.95
N TYR A 150 -19.81 -16.35 -3.22
CA TYR A 150 -19.67 -15.13 -4.04
C TYR A 150 -20.50 -15.25 -5.33
N ALA A 151 -21.21 -14.16 -5.67
CA ALA A 151 -22.00 -14.12 -6.90
C ALA A 151 -21.09 -14.06 -8.13
N VAL A 152 -20.07 -13.22 -8.12
CA VAL A 152 -19.10 -13.08 -9.21
C VAL A 152 -17.70 -12.94 -8.65
N VAL A 153 -16.74 -13.63 -9.24
CA VAL A 153 -15.30 -13.42 -8.97
C VAL A 153 -14.57 -13.12 -10.26
N PHE A 154 -13.90 -11.97 -10.29
CA PHE A 154 -13.00 -11.57 -11.39
C PHE A 154 -11.59 -12.02 -11.06
N LEU A 155 -10.97 -12.75 -11.97
CA LEU A 155 -9.63 -13.29 -11.86
C LEU A 155 -8.78 -12.73 -13.01
N ASP A 156 -7.80 -11.87 -12.67
CA ASP A 156 -6.95 -11.19 -13.66
C ASP A 156 -5.51 -11.08 -13.15
N ALA A 157 -4.55 -10.99 -14.05
CA ALA A 157 -3.15 -10.83 -13.70
C ALA A 157 -2.53 -9.59 -14.37
N ILE A 158 -1.88 -8.77 -13.56
CA ILE A 158 -1.16 -7.58 -14.02
C ILE A 158 0.32 -7.91 -14.07
N HIS A 159 0.96 -7.61 -15.19
CA HIS A 159 2.39 -7.81 -15.38
C HIS A 159 3.17 -6.53 -15.14
N TYR A 160 4.28 -6.63 -14.42
CA TYR A 160 5.16 -5.51 -14.14
C TYR A 160 6.64 -5.94 -14.11
N HIS A 161 7.54 -4.97 -14.18
CA HIS A 161 8.96 -5.22 -14.14
C HIS A 161 9.51 -4.82 -12.77
N VAL A 162 10.26 -5.71 -12.14
CA VAL A 162 10.93 -5.47 -10.87
C VAL A 162 12.44 -5.68 -11.02
N ARG A 163 13.22 -4.93 -10.27
CA ARG A 163 14.64 -5.18 -10.14
C ARG A 163 14.86 -6.24 -9.07
N SER A 164 15.45 -7.37 -9.45
CA SER A 164 15.80 -8.48 -8.56
C SER A 164 17.23 -8.91 -8.86
N GLU A 165 18.09 -8.96 -7.83
CA GLU A 165 19.50 -9.36 -7.96
C GLU A 165 20.27 -8.64 -9.10
N GLY A 166 20.01 -7.34 -9.24
CA GLY A 166 20.63 -6.50 -10.27
C GLY A 166 20.05 -6.63 -11.68
N GLN A 167 19.10 -7.53 -11.90
CA GLN A 167 18.43 -7.73 -13.18
C GLN A 167 16.99 -7.25 -13.15
N ILE A 168 16.49 -6.81 -14.33
CA ILE A 168 15.05 -6.48 -14.49
C ILE A 168 14.33 -7.76 -14.90
N VAL A 169 13.45 -8.25 -14.01
CA VAL A 169 12.63 -9.43 -14.26
C VAL A 169 11.15 -9.06 -14.34
N LYS A 170 10.43 -9.76 -15.22
CA LYS A 170 8.96 -9.60 -15.31
C LYS A 170 8.31 -10.47 -14.25
N LYS A 171 7.39 -9.88 -13.48
CA LYS A 171 6.55 -10.57 -12.49
C LYS A 171 5.08 -10.39 -12.83
N ALA A 172 4.23 -11.29 -12.37
CA ALA A 172 2.78 -11.18 -12.45
C ALA A 172 2.19 -11.00 -11.06
N VAL A 173 1.26 -10.06 -10.91
CA VAL A 173 0.37 -9.96 -9.73
C VAL A 173 -0.99 -10.50 -10.13
N TYR A 174 -1.38 -11.58 -9.51
CA TYR A 174 -2.69 -12.21 -9.64
C TYR A 174 -3.63 -11.54 -8.64
N ILE A 175 -4.79 -11.14 -9.10
CA ILE A 175 -5.78 -10.42 -8.30
C ILE A 175 -7.12 -11.14 -8.42
N ALA A 176 -7.76 -11.39 -7.28
CA ALA A 176 -9.13 -11.87 -7.23
C ALA A 176 -10.01 -10.78 -6.62
N ILE A 177 -11.00 -10.31 -7.37
CA ILE A 177 -12.00 -9.32 -6.93
C ILE A 177 -13.36 -9.99 -6.98
N SER A 178 -14.15 -9.85 -5.92
CA SER A 178 -15.48 -10.43 -5.83
C SER A 178 -16.60 -9.41 -5.84
N ILE A 179 -17.79 -9.90 -6.16
CA ILE A 179 -19.06 -9.29 -5.83
C ILE A 179 -19.83 -10.33 -5.01
N ASP A 180 -20.22 -9.98 -3.79
CA ASP A 180 -21.03 -10.83 -2.95
C ASP A 180 -22.51 -10.87 -3.42
N PRO A 181 -23.38 -11.72 -2.86
CA PRO A 181 -24.82 -11.76 -3.20
C PRO A 181 -25.57 -10.46 -2.92
N ASP A 182 -25.05 -9.59 -2.04
CA ASP A 182 -25.62 -8.27 -1.73
C ASP A 182 -25.12 -7.16 -2.71
N GLY A 183 -24.24 -7.50 -3.65
CA GLY A 183 -23.67 -6.58 -4.63
C GLY A 183 -22.46 -5.78 -4.15
N ARG A 184 -21.86 -6.13 -2.99
CA ARG A 184 -20.68 -5.46 -2.45
C ARG A 184 -19.43 -6.01 -3.11
N LYS A 185 -18.50 -5.11 -3.41
CA LYS A 185 -17.19 -5.48 -3.96
C LYS A 185 -16.14 -5.66 -2.86
N ASP A 186 -15.34 -6.71 -2.97
CA ASP A 186 -14.17 -6.94 -2.11
C ASP A 186 -12.99 -7.48 -2.93
N VAL A 187 -11.78 -7.19 -2.48
CA VAL A 187 -10.56 -7.79 -3.03
C VAL A 187 -10.23 -9.02 -2.18
N LEU A 188 -10.41 -10.20 -2.73
CA LEU A 188 -10.20 -11.46 -2.00
C LEU A 188 -8.74 -11.75 -1.71
N GLY A 189 -7.84 -11.27 -2.56
CA GLY A 189 -6.41 -11.41 -2.36
C GLY A 189 -5.60 -11.01 -3.57
N MET A 190 -4.26 -10.92 -3.34
CA MET A 190 -3.25 -10.65 -4.36
C MET A 190 -2.09 -11.63 -4.17
N TRP A 191 -1.61 -12.22 -5.27
CA TRP A 191 -0.49 -13.19 -5.25
C TRP A 191 0.54 -12.79 -6.27
N VAL A 192 1.80 -12.89 -5.92
CA VAL A 192 2.92 -12.56 -6.81
C VAL A 192 3.52 -13.85 -7.36
N GLY A 193 3.61 -13.95 -8.68
CA GLY A 193 4.22 -15.06 -9.39
C GLY A 193 5.20 -14.60 -10.45
N GLU A 194 5.97 -15.54 -10.99
CA GLU A 194 6.94 -15.23 -12.04
C GLU A 194 6.27 -15.06 -13.40
N ASN A 195 5.35 -15.95 -13.74
CA ASN A 195 4.63 -15.95 -15.01
C ASN A 195 3.18 -16.34 -14.77
N GLU A 196 2.28 -15.82 -15.59
CA GLU A 196 0.89 -16.23 -15.59
C GLU A 196 0.75 -17.66 -16.12
N SER A 197 0.11 -18.53 -15.31
CA SER A 197 -0.10 -19.92 -15.67
C SER A 197 -1.34 -20.49 -14.99
N ALA A 198 -2.02 -21.43 -15.65
CA ALA A 198 -3.16 -22.16 -15.10
C ALA A 198 -2.80 -22.90 -13.78
N LYS A 199 -1.56 -23.39 -13.66
CA LYS A 199 -1.06 -24.03 -12.45
C LYS A 199 -1.02 -23.06 -11.26
N PHE A 200 -0.59 -21.83 -11.49
CA PHE A 200 -0.57 -20.84 -10.41
C PHE A 200 -1.99 -20.39 -10.04
N TRP A 201 -2.87 -20.24 -11.03
CA TRP A 201 -4.30 -19.98 -10.80
C TRP A 201 -4.96 -21.09 -9.95
N ALA A 202 -4.62 -22.36 -10.18
CA ALA A 202 -5.08 -23.45 -9.30
C ALA A 202 -4.63 -23.24 -7.84
N THR A 203 -3.42 -22.72 -7.61
CA THR A 203 -2.94 -22.37 -6.27
C THR A 203 -3.75 -21.22 -5.66
N VAL A 204 -4.07 -20.20 -6.45
CA VAL A 204 -4.92 -19.07 -6.04
C VAL A 204 -6.32 -19.56 -5.64
N LEU A 205 -6.96 -20.36 -6.49
CA LEU A 205 -8.29 -20.92 -6.23
C LEU A 205 -8.32 -21.80 -4.97
N ASN A 206 -7.31 -22.64 -4.77
CA ASN A 206 -7.18 -23.43 -3.54
C ASN A 206 -6.96 -22.54 -2.30
N SER A 207 -6.22 -21.42 -2.44
CA SER A 207 -6.07 -20.45 -1.36
C SER A 207 -7.41 -19.84 -0.96
N LEU A 208 -8.28 -19.50 -1.92
CA LEU A 208 -9.63 -19.00 -1.66
C LEU A 208 -10.46 -20.07 -0.92
N LYS A 209 -10.41 -21.31 -1.38
CA LYS A 209 -11.13 -22.45 -0.75
C LYS A 209 -10.67 -22.69 0.69
N ASN A 210 -9.37 -22.66 0.93
CA ASN A 210 -8.80 -22.84 2.28
C ASN A 210 -9.16 -21.70 3.24
N ARG A 211 -9.53 -20.54 2.72
CA ARG A 211 -9.98 -19.38 3.49
C ARG A 211 -11.49 -19.32 3.68
N GLY A 212 -12.22 -20.33 3.25
CA GLY A 212 -13.65 -20.50 3.52
C GLY A 212 -14.58 -20.34 2.32
N VAL A 213 -14.09 -20.04 1.10
CA VAL A 213 -14.95 -19.96 -0.09
C VAL A 213 -15.40 -21.35 -0.50
N GLU A 214 -16.69 -21.61 -0.38
CA GLU A 214 -17.32 -22.89 -0.71
C GLU A 214 -17.83 -22.91 -2.15
N ASP A 215 -18.41 -21.79 -2.63
CA ASP A 215 -19.01 -21.69 -3.96
C ASP A 215 -18.82 -20.30 -4.60
N ILE A 216 -18.69 -20.29 -5.92
CA ILE A 216 -18.61 -19.10 -6.77
C ILE A 216 -19.62 -19.32 -7.91
N PHE A 217 -20.60 -18.45 -8.08
CA PHE A 217 -21.58 -18.67 -9.14
C PHE A 217 -20.98 -18.39 -10.52
N ILE A 218 -20.28 -17.26 -10.69
CA ILE A 218 -19.66 -16.86 -11.97
C ILE A 218 -18.20 -16.48 -11.75
N ALA A 219 -17.29 -17.13 -12.47
CA ALA A 219 -15.88 -16.73 -12.53
C ALA A 219 -15.59 -16.00 -13.86
N CYS A 220 -15.22 -14.73 -13.76
CA CYS A 220 -14.82 -13.95 -14.93
C CYS A 220 -13.30 -14.03 -15.11
N THR A 221 -12.83 -14.58 -16.22
CA THR A 221 -11.40 -14.81 -16.48
C THR A 221 -11.00 -14.33 -17.88
N ASP A 222 -9.69 -14.20 -18.11
CA ASP A 222 -9.20 -14.19 -19.47
C ASP A 222 -9.26 -15.61 -20.07
N ASN A 223 -9.05 -15.71 -21.39
CA ASN A 223 -9.07 -17.00 -22.09
C ASN A 223 -7.68 -17.69 -22.03
N LEU A 224 -7.08 -17.80 -20.84
CA LEU A 224 -5.81 -18.50 -20.64
C LEU A 224 -6.01 -20.02 -20.77
N THR A 225 -5.18 -20.67 -21.59
CA THR A 225 -5.24 -22.12 -21.79
C THR A 225 -5.11 -22.88 -20.48
N GLY A 226 -6.09 -23.74 -20.17
CA GLY A 226 -6.17 -24.56 -18.97
C GLY A 226 -6.73 -23.85 -17.73
N PHE A 227 -7.13 -22.58 -17.84
CA PHE A 227 -7.71 -21.86 -16.70
C PHE A 227 -9.10 -22.41 -16.35
N SER A 228 -9.96 -22.66 -17.35
CA SER A 228 -11.28 -23.27 -17.12
C SER A 228 -11.17 -24.60 -16.40
N ALA A 229 -10.26 -25.47 -16.83
CA ALA A 229 -10.03 -26.76 -16.17
C ALA A 229 -9.55 -26.58 -14.70
N ALA A 230 -8.76 -25.56 -14.41
CA ALA A 230 -8.33 -25.26 -13.04
C ALA A 230 -9.50 -24.79 -12.16
N ILE A 231 -10.43 -24.00 -12.70
CA ILE A 231 -11.63 -23.56 -11.99
C ILE A 231 -12.56 -24.77 -11.74
N GLU A 232 -12.87 -25.54 -12.75
CA GLU A 232 -13.74 -26.72 -12.66
C GLU A 232 -13.23 -27.75 -11.64
N ALA A 233 -11.90 -27.90 -11.52
CA ALA A 233 -11.29 -28.81 -10.55
C ALA A 233 -11.51 -28.37 -9.10
N VAL A 234 -11.60 -27.07 -8.81
CA VAL A 234 -11.74 -26.53 -7.44
C VAL A 234 -13.20 -26.18 -7.13
N TYR A 235 -13.90 -25.60 -8.11
CA TYR A 235 -15.29 -25.13 -8.04
C TYR A 235 -16.11 -25.68 -9.22
N PRO A 236 -16.54 -26.94 -9.17
CA PRO A 236 -17.14 -27.64 -10.32
C PRO A 236 -18.52 -27.14 -10.74
N LYS A 237 -19.15 -26.29 -9.94
CA LYS A 237 -20.46 -25.70 -10.24
C LYS A 237 -20.39 -24.27 -10.77
N THR A 238 -19.19 -23.70 -10.82
CA THR A 238 -18.96 -22.32 -11.24
C THR A 238 -19.18 -22.19 -12.74
N GLU A 239 -19.97 -21.24 -13.17
CA GLU A 239 -20.03 -20.82 -14.55
C GLU A 239 -18.84 -19.94 -14.91
N ILE A 240 -18.22 -20.20 -16.06
CA ILE A 240 -17.03 -19.49 -16.49
C ILE A 240 -17.41 -18.49 -17.56
N GLN A 241 -17.23 -17.20 -17.26
CA GLN A 241 -17.42 -16.11 -18.20
C GLN A 241 -16.09 -15.59 -18.70
N ASN A 242 -15.84 -15.74 -20.00
CA ASN A 242 -14.65 -15.13 -20.60
C ASN A 242 -14.76 -13.61 -20.64
N CYS A 243 -13.66 -12.92 -20.31
CA CYS A 243 -13.60 -11.47 -20.25
C CYS A 243 -13.73 -10.86 -21.64
N ILE A 244 -14.83 -10.14 -21.88
CA ILE A 244 -15.11 -9.44 -23.15
C ILE A 244 -13.98 -8.47 -23.50
N ILE A 245 -13.44 -7.75 -22.52
CA ILE A 245 -12.35 -6.76 -22.75
C ILE A 245 -11.08 -7.45 -23.26
N HIS A 246 -10.73 -8.63 -22.71
CA HIS A 246 -9.59 -9.42 -23.21
C HIS A 246 -9.85 -9.95 -24.60
N GLN A 247 -11.07 -10.41 -24.91
CA GLN A 247 -11.46 -10.84 -26.24
C GLN A 247 -11.34 -9.69 -27.26
N LEU A 248 -11.89 -8.51 -26.94
CA LEU A 248 -11.79 -7.31 -27.78
C LEU A 248 -10.34 -6.91 -28.05
N ARG A 249 -9.50 -6.89 -27.03
CA ARG A 249 -8.07 -6.59 -27.17
C ARG A 249 -7.35 -7.63 -28.03
N ASN A 250 -7.67 -8.89 -27.88
CA ASN A 250 -7.06 -9.95 -28.68
C ASN A 250 -7.48 -9.86 -30.15
N SER A 251 -8.76 -9.69 -30.43
CA SER A 251 -9.26 -9.51 -31.79
C SER A 251 -8.65 -8.28 -32.46
N SER A 252 -8.57 -7.15 -31.75
CA SER A 252 -8.03 -5.90 -32.29
C SER A 252 -6.54 -5.96 -32.70
N LYS A 253 -5.75 -6.87 -32.10
CA LYS A 253 -4.31 -7.04 -32.45
C LYS A 253 -4.08 -7.44 -33.89
N TYR A 254 -5.03 -8.09 -34.55
CA TYR A 254 -4.92 -8.58 -35.91
C TYR A 254 -5.51 -7.60 -36.93
N VAL A 255 -6.07 -6.46 -36.47
CA VAL A 255 -6.75 -5.49 -37.35
C VAL A 255 -5.83 -4.32 -37.67
N SER A 256 -5.80 -3.89 -38.93
CA SER A 256 -5.02 -2.72 -39.35
C SER A 256 -5.59 -1.45 -38.71
N TYR A 257 -4.71 -0.48 -38.38
CA TYR A 257 -5.11 0.77 -37.75
C TYR A 257 -6.24 1.53 -38.46
N LYS A 258 -6.23 1.50 -39.82
CA LYS A 258 -7.26 2.17 -40.63
C LYS A 258 -8.66 1.58 -40.46
N ASP A 259 -8.75 0.29 -40.17
CA ASP A 259 -10.01 -0.44 -40.02
C ASP A 259 -10.48 -0.53 -38.57
N LEU A 260 -9.58 -0.30 -37.59
CA LEU A 260 -9.80 -0.56 -36.20
C LEU A 260 -11.04 0.14 -35.63
N LYS A 261 -11.31 1.38 -36.05
CA LYS A 261 -12.48 2.14 -35.57
C LYS A 261 -13.80 1.52 -36.03
N ALA A 262 -13.90 1.13 -37.30
CA ALA A 262 -15.09 0.50 -37.86
C ALA A 262 -15.27 -0.91 -37.28
N PHE A 263 -14.20 -1.69 -37.21
CA PHE A 263 -14.17 -3.01 -36.63
C PHE A 263 -14.68 -3.02 -35.17
N MET A 264 -14.19 -2.10 -34.34
CA MET A 264 -14.62 -1.99 -32.94
C MET A 264 -16.07 -1.51 -32.81
N ALA A 265 -16.57 -0.73 -33.76
CA ALA A 265 -17.98 -0.31 -33.79
C ALA A 265 -18.91 -1.49 -34.10
N ASP A 266 -18.58 -2.31 -35.09
CA ASP A 266 -19.34 -3.50 -35.46
C ASP A 266 -19.29 -4.55 -34.33
N LEU A 267 -18.10 -4.76 -33.72
CA LEU A 267 -17.96 -5.67 -32.59
C LEU A 267 -18.73 -5.21 -31.36
N LYS A 268 -18.91 -3.89 -31.19
CA LYS A 268 -19.74 -3.34 -30.10
C LYS A 268 -21.20 -3.76 -30.24
N ALA A 269 -21.72 -3.86 -31.45
CA ALA A 269 -23.11 -4.31 -31.68
C ALA A 269 -23.35 -5.73 -31.12
N VAL A 270 -22.34 -6.59 -31.15
CA VAL A 270 -22.41 -7.97 -30.63
C VAL A 270 -22.54 -7.97 -29.10
N TYR A 271 -21.58 -7.38 -28.39
CA TYR A 271 -21.56 -7.47 -26.92
C TYR A 271 -22.48 -6.48 -26.20
N ALA A 272 -23.08 -5.53 -26.92
CA ALA A 272 -24.08 -4.60 -26.40
C ALA A 272 -25.51 -4.96 -26.84
N ALA A 273 -25.69 -6.11 -27.48
CA ALA A 273 -26.98 -6.60 -27.90
C ALA A 273 -27.93 -6.79 -26.68
N VAL A 274 -29.22 -6.59 -26.91
CA VAL A 274 -30.24 -6.64 -25.83
C VAL A 274 -30.60 -8.06 -25.42
N ASP A 275 -30.38 -9.03 -26.31
CA ASP A 275 -30.63 -10.45 -26.11
C ASP A 275 -29.71 -11.32 -27.00
N GLU A 276 -29.75 -12.64 -26.81
CA GLU A 276 -28.98 -13.60 -27.54
C GLU A 276 -29.23 -13.59 -29.04
N SER A 277 -30.52 -13.47 -29.46
CA SER A 277 -30.88 -13.45 -30.88
C SER A 277 -30.27 -12.24 -31.59
N ALA A 278 -30.38 -11.05 -30.97
CA ALA A 278 -29.77 -9.85 -31.52
C ALA A 278 -28.23 -9.91 -31.54
N ALA A 279 -27.61 -10.62 -30.56
CA ALA A 279 -26.17 -10.86 -30.55
C ALA A 279 -25.74 -11.78 -31.71
N LEU A 280 -26.47 -12.85 -31.98
CA LEU A 280 -26.20 -13.77 -33.09
C LEU A 280 -26.34 -13.06 -34.46
N ASP A 281 -27.42 -12.30 -34.68
CA ASP A 281 -27.57 -11.50 -35.90
C ASP A 281 -26.43 -10.48 -36.09
N ALA A 282 -25.97 -9.89 -34.99
CA ALA A 282 -24.83 -8.97 -35.04
C ALA A 282 -23.49 -9.70 -35.33
N ILE A 283 -23.31 -10.94 -34.86
CA ILE A 283 -22.16 -11.79 -35.20
C ILE A 283 -22.16 -12.13 -36.68
N ASP A 284 -23.30 -12.51 -37.24
CA ASP A 284 -23.41 -12.82 -38.66
C ASP A 284 -23.06 -11.60 -39.54
N THR A 285 -23.61 -10.44 -39.20
CA THR A 285 -23.29 -9.17 -39.86
C THR A 285 -21.79 -8.82 -39.74
N PHE A 286 -21.20 -9.04 -38.57
CA PHE A 286 -19.79 -8.83 -38.31
C PHE A 286 -18.94 -9.76 -39.19
N ALA A 287 -19.28 -11.03 -39.27
CA ALA A 287 -18.58 -12.03 -40.09
C ALA A 287 -18.62 -11.67 -41.58
N GLU A 288 -19.78 -11.25 -42.11
CA GLU A 288 -19.90 -10.80 -43.50
C GLU A 288 -18.95 -9.64 -43.85
N HIS A 289 -18.76 -8.70 -42.93
CA HIS A 289 -17.91 -7.52 -43.13
C HIS A 289 -16.42 -7.86 -43.01
N TRP A 290 -16.03 -8.75 -42.07
CA TRP A 290 -14.65 -8.84 -41.62
C TRP A 290 -13.94 -10.18 -41.94
N ASP A 291 -14.65 -11.30 -42.04
CA ASP A 291 -14.01 -12.63 -42.17
C ASP A 291 -13.12 -12.76 -43.41
N LYS A 292 -13.53 -12.18 -44.53
CA LYS A 292 -12.70 -12.21 -45.76
C LYS A 292 -11.38 -11.45 -45.59
N LYS A 293 -11.37 -10.42 -44.75
CA LYS A 293 -10.22 -9.55 -44.55
C LYS A 293 -9.36 -9.99 -43.40
N TYR A 294 -9.99 -10.52 -42.34
CA TYR A 294 -9.34 -10.94 -41.12
C TYR A 294 -9.78 -12.35 -40.64
N PRO A 295 -9.45 -13.40 -41.39
CA PRO A 295 -9.99 -14.76 -41.19
C PRO A 295 -9.54 -15.44 -39.90
N LYS A 296 -8.73 -14.80 -39.05
CA LYS A 296 -8.28 -15.32 -37.74
C LYS A 296 -9.06 -14.76 -36.56
N ILE A 297 -10.11 -13.98 -36.81
CA ILE A 297 -10.82 -13.22 -35.80
C ILE A 297 -12.20 -13.78 -35.47
N SER A 298 -12.80 -14.47 -36.44
CA SER A 298 -14.06 -15.22 -36.29
C SER A 298 -13.87 -16.54 -35.59
#